data_9ffac975d43d5b80e06f5ae86ffa0cfd
#
_entry.id   9ffac975d43d5b80e06f5ae86ffa0cfd
#
_cell.length_a   1.000
_cell.length_b   1.000
_cell.length_c   1.000
_cell.angle_alpha   90.00
_cell.angle_beta   90.00
_cell.angle_gamma   90.00
#
_symmetry.space_group_name_H-M   'P 1'
#
loop_
_entity.id
_entity.type
_entity.pdbx_description
1 polymer ?
#
loop_
_entity_poly.entity_id
_entity_poly.type
_entity_poly.pdbx_seq_one_letter_code
_entity_poly.pdbx_strand_id
1 'polypeptide(L)'
;MEVKEKNPNRIIKLCVIIGLLLITLVMGVYMINVAYHKIDNPNSVDAYFILHCIAYGLLFVLLAFVSIQAMFGTKCKTSFEKLFLPMIIVLGFLYLLIIPIMVVPDEYVHIYTAYDMSDVMMGTHDAETVMMRQADNEHMYNARGITKEDYNSQYEGLFQRPEKTNLIKTAHVSTQSPRYLYILSGLGITIGRLLGTSTTMLYLLGRLMNLLAFIAATYYAIKRIPFGKGIVMVWALLPITLQQVCSFSYDSQLFALCILVIATTMSAVYGKETNRRSRIVNNIVMVASCVLL
;
A
#
# COMPACT_ATOMS: atom_id res chain seq x y z
N MET A 1 -31.12 -15.45 -42.04
CA MET A 1 -29.99 -15.95 -41.23
C MET A 1 -28.91 -14.88 -41.27
N GLU A 2 -28.95 -13.89 -40.32
CA GLU A 2 -27.95 -12.81 -40.29
C GLU A 2 -26.62 -13.39 -39.81
N VAL A 3 -25.63 -13.40 -40.69
CA VAL A 3 -24.25 -13.66 -40.34
C VAL A 3 -23.77 -12.52 -39.46
N LYS A 4 -23.74 -12.68 -38.13
CA LYS A 4 -23.12 -11.73 -37.19
C LYS A 4 -21.65 -11.56 -37.57
N GLU A 5 -21.33 -10.47 -38.25
CA GLU A 5 -19.96 -10.06 -38.53
C GLU A 5 -19.14 -10.12 -37.23
N LYS A 6 -18.19 -11.04 -37.17
CA LYS A 6 -17.27 -11.16 -36.03
C LYS A 6 -16.40 -9.89 -36.01
N ASN A 7 -16.67 -8.99 -35.08
CA ASN A 7 -15.89 -7.76 -34.91
C ASN A 7 -14.41 -8.13 -34.73
N PRO A 8 -13.51 -7.86 -35.70
CA PRO A 8 -12.11 -8.29 -35.69
C PRO A 8 -11.37 -7.78 -34.47
N ASN A 9 -11.72 -6.61 -33.98
CA ASN A 9 -11.15 -6.01 -32.74
C ASN A 9 -11.42 -6.85 -31.49
N ARG A 10 -12.50 -7.64 -31.47
CA ARG A 10 -12.83 -8.51 -30.33
C ARG A 10 -11.95 -9.76 -30.31
N ILE A 11 -11.62 -10.30 -31.45
CA ILE A 11 -10.72 -11.47 -31.58
C ILE A 11 -9.31 -11.07 -31.17
N ILE A 12 -8.81 -9.93 -31.68
CA ILE A 12 -7.48 -9.42 -31.32
C ILE A 12 -7.38 -9.19 -29.81
N LYS A 13 -8.37 -8.53 -29.21
CA LYS A 13 -8.40 -8.34 -27.74
C LYS A 13 -8.37 -9.68 -26.99
N LEU A 14 -9.13 -10.66 -27.44
CA LEU A 14 -9.15 -11.99 -26.81
C LEU A 14 -7.79 -12.68 -26.90
N CYS A 15 -7.14 -12.64 -28.08
CA CYS A 15 -5.81 -13.21 -28.27
C CYS A 15 -4.75 -12.53 -27.37
N VAL A 16 -4.79 -11.20 -27.26
CA VAL A 16 -3.88 -10.45 -26.37
C VAL A 16 -4.09 -10.85 -24.92
N ILE A 17 -5.34 -10.93 -24.45
CA ILE A 17 -5.68 -11.32 -23.09
C ILE A 17 -5.20 -12.75 -22.79
N ILE A 18 -5.49 -13.69 -23.67
CA ILE A 18 -5.04 -15.08 -23.51
C ILE A 18 -3.51 -15.13 -23.49
N GLY A 19 -2.83 -14.40 -24.36
CA GLY A 19 -1.37 -14.31 -24.38
C GLY A 19 -0.80 -13.79 -23.06
N LEU A 20 -1.36 -12.72 -22.53
CA LEU A 20 -0.94 -12.14 -21.23
C LEU A 20 -1.17 -13.11 -20.07
N LEU A 21 -2.33 -13.78 -20.03
CA LEU A 21 -2.63 -14.78 -19.00
C LEU A 21 -1.67 -15.97 -19.07
N LEU A 22 -1.37 -16.47 -20.27
CA LEU A 22 -0.41 -17.56 -20.48
C LEU A 22 1.00 -17.15 -20.06
N ILE A 23 1.47 -15.96 -20.45
CA ILE A 23 2.78 -15.44 -20.05
C ILE A 23 2.86 -15.34 -18.51
N THR A 24 1.84 -14.76 -17.88
CA THR A 24 1.81 -14.61 -16.41
C THR A 24 1.79 -15.98 -15.71
N LEU A 25 1.05 -16.95 -16.25
CA LEU A 25 1.01 -18.31 -15.72
C LEU A 25 2.38 -18.99 -15.82
N VAL A 26 3.00 -18.97 -17.01
CA VAL A 26 4.31 -19.59 -17.25
C VAL A 26 5.40 -18.96 -16.37
N MET A 27 5.43 -17.62 -16.31
CA MET A 27 6.37 -16.88 -15.43
C MET A 27 6.13 -17.21 -13.97
N GLY A 28 4.85 -17.26 -13.54
CA GLY A 28 4.48 -17.60 -12.16
C GLY A 28 4.94 -19.01 -11.79
N VAL A 29 4.63 -20.00 -12.62
CA VAL A 29 5.07 -21.40 -12.40
C VAL A 29 6.59 -21.48 -12.35
N TYR A 30 7.31 -20.83 -13.27
CA TYR A 30 8.76 -20.79 -13.28
C TYR A 30 9.33 -20.20 -11.99
N MET A 31 8.86 -19.03 -11.57
CA MET A 31 9.37 -18.34 -10.38
C MET A 31 9.03 -19.07 -9.07
N ILE A 32 7.82 -19.66 -8.98
CA ILE A 32 7.45 -20.50 -7.84
C ILE A 32 8.35 -21.75 -7.78
N ASN A 33 8.65 -22.35 -8.93
CA ASN A 33 9.56 -23.50 -9.00
C ASN A 33 10.99 -23.11 -8.58
N VAL A 34 11.50 -21.95 -9.01
CA VAL A 34 12.81 -21.42 -8.57
C VAL A 34 12.81 -21.18 -7.05
N ALA A 35 11.74 -20.61 -6.50
CA ALA A 35 11.62 -20.40 -5.05
C ALA A 35 11.56 -21.74 -4.29
N TYR A 36 10.84 -22.73 -4.83
CA TYR A 36 10.75 -24.08 -4.25
C TYR A 36 12.13 -24.75 -4.14
N HIS A 37 12.95 -24.69 -5.18
CA HIS A 37 14.30 -25.26 -5.18
C HIS A 37 15.28 -24.55 -4.26
N LYS A 38 14.90 -23.40 -3.71
CA LYS A 38 15.68 -22.68 -2.68
C LYS A 38 15.29 -23.03 -1.24
N ILE A 39 14.32 -23.93 -1.03
CA ILE A 39 13.93 -24.37 0.31
C ILE A 39 15.03 -25.28 0.86
N ASP A 40 15.65 -24.87 1.98
CA ASP A 40 16.74 -25.64 2.60
C ASP A 40 16.20 -26.80 3.46
N ASN A 41 15.09 -26.58 4.15
CA ASN A 41 14.47 -27.57 5.02
C ASN A 41 12.97 -27.73 4.66
N PRO A 42 12.56 -28.85 4.05
CA PRO A 42 11.17 -29.09 3.67
C PRO A 42 10.17 -29.08 4.85
N ASN A 43 10.65 -29.21 6.07
CA ASN A 43 9.83 -29.22 7.28
C ASN A 43 9.70 -27.83 7.92
N SER A 44 10.38 -26.80 7.38
CA SER A 44 10.27 -25.42 7.85
C SER A 44 9.32 -24.61 6.98
N VAL A 45 8.66 -23.62 7.59
CA VAL A 45 7.86 -22.64 6.85
C VAL A 45 8.83 -21.66 6.18
N ASP A 46 8.89 -21.70 4.85
CA ASP A 46 9.72 -20.79 4.07
C ASP A 46 8.84 -19.61 3.58
N ALA A 47 9.02 -18.46 4.25
CA ALA A 47 8.24 -17.25 3.94
C ALA A 47 8.52 -16.74 2.53
N TYR A 48 9.77 -16.84 2.06
CA TYR A 48 10.14 -16.45 0.70
C TYR A 48 9.35 -17.23 -0.35
N PHE A 49 9.22 -18.56 -0.18
CA PHE A 49 8.42 -19.40 -1.07
C PHE A 49 6.92 -19.05 -1.01
N ILE A 50 6.37 -18.90 0.21
CA ILE A 50 4.95 -18.57 0.40
C ILE A 50 4.63 -17.22 -0.24
N LEU A 51 5.49 -16.21 -0.08
CA LEU A 51 5.29 -14.90 -0.70
C LEU A 51 5.28 -14.97 -2.22
N HIS A 52 6.12 -15.81 -2.84
CA HIS A 52 6.07 -16.05 -4.29
C HIS A 52 4.72 -16.64 -4.72
N CYS A 53 4.23 -17.65 -4.00
CA CYS A 53 2.92 -18.25 -4.30
C CYS A 53 1.78 -17.23 -4.18
N ILE A 54 1.77 -16.43 -3.12
CA ILE A 54 0.77 -15.38 -2.90
C ILE A 54 0.87 -14.31 -4.00
N ALA A 55 2.07 -13.83 -4.31
CA ALA A 55 2.28 -12.76 -5.28
C ALA A 55 1.79 -13.16 -6.67
N TYR A 56 2.25 -14.29 -7.18
CA TYR A 56 1.86 -14.74 -8.53
C TYR A 56 0.41 -15.17 -8.60
N GLY A 57 -0.13 -15.77 -7.54
CA GLY A 57 -1.55 -16.10 -7.44
C GLY A 57 -2.44 -14.85 -7.51
N LEU A 58 -2.14 -13.83 -6.72
CA LEU A 58 -2.91 -12.58 -6.70
C LEU A 58 -2.74 -11.78 -7.99
N LEU A 59 -1.53 -11.72 -8.56
CA LEU A 59 -1.31 -11.07 -9.86
C LEU A 59 -2.10 -11.75 -10.97
N PHE A 60 -2.15 -13.09 -10.98
CA PHE A 60 -2.94 -13.83 -11.96
C PHE A 60 -4.45 -13.54 -11.83
N VAL A 61 -4.97 -13.55 -10.60
CA VAL A 61 -6.38 -13.21 -10.31
C VAL A 61 -6.69 -11.77 -10.73
N LEU A 62 -5.79 -10.82 -10.43
CA LEU A 62 -5.94 -9.43 -10.81
C LEU A 62 -5.96 -9.25 -12.33
N LEU A 63 -5.04 -9.91 -13.04
CA LEU A 63 -5.00 -9.88 -14.51
C LEU A 63 -6.26 -10.49 -15.11
N ALA A 64 -6.77 -11.60 -14.58
CA ALA A 64 -8.03 -12.21 -14.99
C ALA A 64 -9.20 -11.22 -14.77
N PHE A 65 -9.26 -10.56 -13.61
CA PHE A 65 -10.27 -9.55 -13.31
C PHE A 65 -10.24 -8.39 -14.33
N VAL A 66 -9.06 -7.80 -14.55
CA VAL A 66 -8.88 -6.70 -15.52
C VAL A 66 -9.26 -7.14 -16.93
N SER A 67 -8.91 -8.36 -17.30
CA SER A 67 -9.22 -8.95 -18.59
C SER A 67 -10.74 -9.11 -18.81
N ILE A 68 -11.45 -9.60 -17.80
CA ILE A 68 -12.92 -9.69 -17.80
C ILE A 68 -13.54 -8.29 -17.95
N GLN A 69 -13.05 -7.31 -17.21
CA GLN A 69 -13.52 -5.93 -17.33
C GLN A 69 -13.25 -5.34 -18.72
N ALA A 70 -12.10 -5.62 -19.32
CA ALA A 70 -11.76 -5.16 -20.67
C ALA A 70 -12.67 -5.80 -21.76
N MET A 71 -13.10 -7.05 -21.56
CA MET A 71 -14.00 -7.75 -22.48
C MET A 71 -15.46 -7.37 -22.34
N PHE A 72 -15.93 -7.16 -21.11
CA PHE A 72 -17.35 -7.02 -20.81
C PHE A 72 -17.70 -5.67 -20.17
N GLY A 73 -16.75 -4.86 -19.76
CA GLY A 73 -16.93 -3.62 -19.01
C GLY A 73 -17.73 -2.56 -19.77
N THR A 74 -17.67 -2.54 -21.12
CA THR A 74 -18.48 -1.66 -21.96
C THR A 74 -19.98 -1.95 -21.84
N LYS A 75 -20.36 -3.21 -21.60
CA LYS A 75 -21.75 -3.60 -21.36
C LYS A 75 -22.20 -3.28 -19.92
N CYS A 76 -21.27 -3.36 -18.96
CA CYS A 76 -21.54 -3.16 -17.54
C CYS A 76 -21.37 -1.70 -17.07
N LYS A 77 -21.00 -0.76 -17.96
CA LYS A 77 -20.68 0.64 -17.61
C LYS A 77 -19.81 0.75 -16.35
N THR A 78 -18.75 -0.05 -16.30
CA THR A 78 -17.84 -0.06 -15.15
C THR A 78 -17.17 1.29 -15.00
N SER A 79 -17.34 1.95 -13.85
CA SER A 79 -16.71 3.22 -13.57
C SER A 79 -15.24 3.03 -13.15
N PHE A 80 -14.42 4.08 -13.31
CA PHE A 80 -13.00 4.03 -12.90
C PHE A 80 -12.83 3.70 -11.41
N GLU A 81 -13.74 4.15 -10.57
CA GLU A 81 -13.74 3.90 -9.13
C GLU A 81 -13.89 2.40 -8.81
N LYS A 82 -14.79 1.72 -9.55
CA LYS A 82 -15.02 0.27 -9.39
C LYS A 82 -13.86 -0.58 -9.90
N LEU A 83 -13.12 -0.07 -10.86
CA LEU A 83 -11.92 -0.74 -11.37
C LEU A 83 -10.71 -0.48 -10.45
N PHE A 84 -10.54 0.75 -10.01
CA PHE A 84 -9.43 1.19 -9.16
C PHE A 84 -9.37 0.43 -7.84
N LEU A 85 -10.50 0.32 -7.13
CA LEU A 85 -10.51 -0.20 -5.76
C LEU A 85 -9.96 -1.62 -5.63
N PRO A 86 -10.40 -2.63 -6.39
CA PRO A 86 -9.81 -3.97 -6.29
C PRO A 86 -8.34 -4.00 -6.74
N MET A 87 -7.95 -3.18 -7.72
CA MET A 87 -6.56 -3.12 -8.18
C MET A 87 -5.63 -2.58 -7.09
N ILE A 88 -5.98 -1.46 -6.47
CA ILE A 88 -5.15 -0.85 -5.43
C ILE A 88 -5.11 -1.70 -4.16
N ILE A 89 -6.20 -2.38 -3.80
CA ILE A 89 -6.22 -3.29 -2.65
C ILE A 89 -5.25 -4.46 -2.90
N VAL A 90 -5.37 -5.14 -4.03
CA VAL A 90 -4.51 -6.30 -4.34
C VAL A 90 -3.04 -5.87 -4.46
N LEU A 91 -2.74 -4.85 -5.26
CA LEU A 91 -1.37 -4.39 -5.46
C LEU A 91 -0.78 -3.79 -4.19
N GLY A 92 -1.53 -2.96 -3.47
CA GLY A 92 -1.07 -2.38 -2.19
C GLY A 92 -0.78 -3.46 -1.15
N PHE A 93 -1.64 -4.47 -1.03
CA PHE A 93 -1.40 -5.59 -0.12
C PHE A 93 -0.17 -6.40 -0.53
N LEU A 94 0.04 -6.63 -1.82
CA LEU A 94 1.26 -7.27 -2.32
C LEU A 94 2.50 -6.46 -1.97
N TYR A 95 2.48 -5.14 -2.17
CA TYR A 95 3.61 -4.27 -1.84
C TYR A 95 3.90 -4.25 -0.34
N LEU A 96 2.87 -4.23 0.52
CA LEU A 96 3.05 -4.35 1.97
C LEU A 96 3.80 -5.62 2.37
N LEU A 97 3.53 -6.75 1.71
CA LEU A 97 4.12 -8.04 2.04
C LEU A 97 5.48 -8.27 1.36
N ILE A 98 5.64 -7.82 0.10
CA ILE A 98 6.83 -8.14 -0.70
C ILE A 98 7.97 -7.17 -0.41
N ILE A 99 7.71 -5.92 -0.03
CA ILE A 99 8.77 -4.97 0.28
C ILE A 99 9.17 -5.14 1.75
N PRO A 100 10.37 -5.69 2.04
CA PRO A 100 10.84 -5.85 3.41
C PRO A 100 10.88 -4.50 4.14
N ILE A 101 10.73 -4.55 5.45
CA ILE A 101 10.85 -3.37 6.31
C ILE A 101 12.31 -2.89 6.25
N MET A 102 12.54 -1.59 6.21
CA MET A 102 13.86 -0.92 6.08
C MET A 102 14.52 -0.99 4.70
N VAL A 103 13.83 -1.45 3.67
CA VAL A 103 14.37 -1.49 2.29
C VAL A 103 14.04 -0.20 1.53
N VAL A 104 12.95 0.47 1.88
CA VAL A 104 12.64 1.78 1.30
C VAL A 104 13.64 2.82 1.83
N PRO A 105 14.19 3.70 0.96
CA PRO A 105 15.15 4.71 1.40
C PRO A 105 14.65 5.51 2.60
N ASP A 106 15.54 5.73 3.57
CA ASP A 106 15.31 6.51 4.79
C ASP A 106 14.14 6.03 5.67
N GLU A 107 13.58 4.85 5.41
CA GLU A 107 12.42 4.36 6.14
C GLU A 107 12.67 4.24 7.66
N TYR A 108 13.91 3.93 8.06
CA TYR A 108 14.28 3.86 9.48
C TYR A 108 14.05 5.18 10.22
N VAL A 109 14.35 6.32 9.59
CA VAL A 109 14.14 7.66 10.15
C VAL A 109 12.63 7.95 10.30
N HIS A 110 11.86 7.55 9.31
CA HIS A 110 10.41 7.68 9.31
C HIS A 110 9.75 6.79 10.38
N ILE A 111 10.27 5.60 10.64
CA ILE A 111 9.79 4.73 11.72
C ILE A 111 10.00 5.39 13.08
N TYR A 112 11.18 5.97 13.34
CA TYR A 112 11.39 6.70 14.60
C TYR A 112 10.38 7.82 14.79
N THR A 113 10.09 8.59 13.74
CA THR A 113 9.11 9.69 13.82
C THR A 113 7.68 9.19 14.02
N ALA A 114 7.31 8.09 13.35
CA ALA A 114 6.02 7.45 13.55
C ALA A 114 5.89 6.83 14.96
N TYR A 115 7.00 6.33 15.50
CA TYR A 115 7.04 5.81 16.87
C TYR A 115 6.91 6.92 17.90
N ASP A 116 7.58 8.05 17.70
CA ASP A 116 7.43 9.27 18.52
C ASP A 116 5.97 9.77 18.51
N MET A 117 5.30 9.73 17.36
CA MET A 117 3.86 10.01 17.28
C MET A 117 3.02 9.02 18.09
N SER A 118 3.39 7.74 18.10
CA SER A 118 2.76 6.74 18.96
C SER A 118 3.02 7.04 20.44
N ASP A 119 4.22 7.50 20.81
CA ASP A 119 4.55 7.90 22.18
C ASP A 119 3.70 9.08 22.65
N VAL A 120 3.46 10.06 21.78
CA VAL A 120 2.52 11.16 22.07
C VAL A 120 1.10 10.61 22.33
N MET A 121 0.62 9.70 21.50
CA MET A 121 -0.71 9.09 21.64
C MET A 121 -0.86 8.26 22.92
N MET A 122 0.23 7.63 23.38
CA MET A 122 0.26 6.77 24.55
C MET A 122 0.69 7.49 25.84
N GLY A 123 1.08 8.78 25.75
CA GLY A 123 1.57 9.55 26.89
C GLY A 123 2.97 9.12 27.38
N THR A 124 3.76 8.50 26.51
CA THR A 124 5.14 8.05 26.79
C THR A 124 6.21 8.90 26.09
N HIS A 125 5.81 10.02 25.49
CA HIS A 125 6.70 10.91 24.74
C HIS A 125 7.83 11.48 25.62
N ASP A 126 9.05 11.44 25.09
CA ASP A 126 10.24 12.06 25.68
C ASP A 126 10.73 13.19 24.73
N ALA A 127 11.06 14.35 25.27
CA ALA A 127 11.43 15.51 24.44
C ALA A 127 12.83 15.37 23.80
N GLU A 128 13.68 14.52 24.34
CA GLU A 128 15.08 14.37 23.92
C GLU A 128 15.32 13.16 23.02
N THR A 129 14.44 12.16 23.08
CA THR A 129 14.64 10.90 22.36
C THR A 129 13.33 10.18 22.06
N VAL A 130 13.35 9.25 21.12
CA VAL A 130 12.21 8.36 20.84
C VAL A 130 12.23 7.18 21.80
N MET A 131 11.11 6.90 22.44
CA MET A 131 10.91 5.77 23.33
C MET A 131 10.40 4.57 22.55
N MET A 132 11.14 3.47 22.49
CA MET A 132 10.74 2.27 21.73
C MET A 132 10.71 1.02 22.60
N ARG A 133 9.86 0.04 22.24
CA ARG A 133 10.03 -1.30 22.80
C ARG A 133 11.41 -1.82 22.40
N GLN A 134 12.10 -2.46 23.34
CA GLN A 134 13.46 -2.96 23.11
C GLN A 134 13.51 -3.91 21.90
N ALA A 135 12.54 -4.82 21.75
CA ALA A 135 12.45 -5.73 20.61
C ALA A 135 12.35 -4.99 19.26
N ASP A 136 11.59 -3.89 19.20
CA ASP A 136 11.40 -3.12 17.97
C ASP A 136 12.68 -2.37 17.60
N ASN A 137 13.38 -1.81 18.59
CA ASN A 137 14.67 -1.15 18.37
C ASN A 137 15.76 -2.13 17.93
N GLU A 138 15.85 -3.32 18.55
CA GLU A 138 16.79 -4.37 18.14
C GLU A 138 16.54 -4.82 16.70
N HIS A 139 15.27 -4.91 16.28
CA HIS A 139 14.91 -5.25 14.91
C HIS A 139 15.42 -4.21 13.89
N MET A 140 15.43 -2.92 14.23
CA MET A 140 15.93 -1.86 13.36
C MET A 140 17.42 -1.99 13.07
N TYR A 141 18.24 -2.40 14.06
CA TYR A 141 19.68 -2.66 13.85
C TYR A 141 19.95 -3.89 13.02
N ASN A 142 18.98 -4.78 12.94
CA ASN A 142 19.02 -5.96 12.13
C ASN A 142 18.42 -5.76 10.71
N ALA A 143 18.20 -4.52 10.27
CA ALA A 143 17.69 -4.16 8.94
C ALA A 143 18.46 -4.82 7.79
N ARG A 144 17.75 -5.14 6.71
CA ARG A 144 18.18 -6.15 5.76
C ARG A 144 18.05 -5.69 4.32
N GLY A 145 18.49 -6.55 3.46
CA GLY A 145 18.28 -6.45 2.04
C GLY A 145 17.00 -7.18 1.59
N ILE A 146 17.11 -7.81 0.44
CA ILE A 146 16.02 -8.51 -0.26
C ILE A 146 16.41 -9.99 -0.52
N THR A 147 17.25 -10.57 0.34
CA THR A 147 17.62 -11.97 0.20
C THR A 147 16.54 -12.90 0.75
N LYS A 148 16.62 -14.18 0.46
CA LYS A 148 15.73 -15.20 1.02
C LYS A 148 15.78 -15.20 2.56
N GLU A 149 16.98 -15.09 3.11
CA GLU A 149 17.23 -15.06 4.55
C GLU A 149 16.57 -13.83 5.20
N ASP A 150 16.62 -12.67 4.53
CA ASP A 150 15.96 -11.44 5.00
C ASP A 150 14.45 -11.63 5.08
N TYR A 151 13.84 -12.23 4.03
CA TYR A 151 12.40 -12.51 4.04
C TYR A 151 12.02 -13.51 5.13
N ASN A 152 12.76 -14.61 5.27
CA ASN A 152 12.45 -15.62 6.26
C ASN A 152 12.60 -15.05 7.68
N SER A 153 13.68 -14.32 7.97
CA SER A 153 13.89 -13.71 9.29
C SER A 153 12.86 -12.63 9.62
N GLN A 154 12.38 -11.86 8.63
CA GLN A 154 11.35 -10.86 8.84
C GLN A 154 10.02 -11.47 9.24
N TYR A 155 9.63 -12.60 8.64
CA TYR A 155 8.34 -13.25 8.89
C TYR A 155 8.40 -14.35 9.94
N GLU A 156 9.60 -14.69 10.41
CA GLU A 156 9.77 -15.56 11.56
C GLU A 156 9.12 -14.91 12.80
N GLY A 157 8.28 -15.65 13.46
CA GLY A 157 7.58 -15.13 14.63
C GLY A 157 6.54 -14.03 14.35
N LEU A 158 6.04 -13.88 13.12
CA LEU A 158 5.07 -12.85 12.71
C LEU A 158 3.89 -12.70 13.68
N PHE A 159 3.40 -13.81 14.24
CA PHE A 159 2.28 -13.84 15.19
C PHE A 159 2.71 -14.07 16.64
N GLN A 160 4.02 -14.10 16.92
CA GLN A 160 4.54 -14.30 18.26
C GLN A 160 4.67 -12.96 18.99
N ARG A 161 4.29 -12.94 20.25
CA ARG A 161 4.49 -11.75 21.08
C ARG A 161 5.97 -11.56 21.38
N PRO A 162 6.50 -10.33 21.30
CA PRO A 162 7.89 -10.08 21.62
C PRO A 162 8.12 -10.24 23.14
N GLU A 163 9.25 -10.82 23.51
CA GLU A 163 9.61 -11.00 24.92
C GLU A 163 10.03 -9.67 25.57
N LYS A 164 10.76 -8.81 24.82
CA LYS A 164 11.31 -7.55 25.30
C LYS A 164 10.39 -6.37 24.96
N THR A 165 9.33 -6.20 25.75
CA THR A 165 8.32 -5.13 25.57
C THR A 165 8.59 -3.87 26.37
N ASN A 166 9.61 -3.86 27.24
CA ASN A 166 10.03 -2.68 28.01
C ASN A 166 10.42 -1.54 27.06
N LEU A 167 10.04 -0.32 27.43
CA LEU A 167 10.43 0.89 26.70
C LEU A 167 11.88 1.27 27.05
N ILE A 168 12.65 1.55 26.03
CA ILE A 168 14.02 2.05 26.15
C ILE A 168 14.17 3.38 25.43
N LYS A 169 15.08 4.21 25.89
CA LYS A 169 15.51 5.43 25.19
C LYS A 169 16.39 5.02 24.00
N THR A 170 16.04 5.48 22.82
CA THR A 170 16.86 5.25 21.62
C THR A 170 17.95 6.32 21.51
N ALA A 171 18.95 6.07 20.65
CA ALA A 171 19.95 7.09 20.32
C ALA A 171 19.45 8.08 19.24
N HIS A 172 18.18 7.99 18.85
CA HIS A 172 17.61 8.75 17.74
C HIS A 172 16.52 9.70 18.24
N VAL A 173 16.44 10.85 17.57
CA VAL A 173 15.36 11.81 17.71
C VAL A 173 14.41 11.71 16.51
N SER A 174 13.19 12.19 16.66
CA SER A 174 12.27 12.28 15.53
C SER A 174 12.81 13.24 14.45
N THR A 175 12.40 13.05 13.22
CA THR A 175 12.81 13.94 12.11
C THR A 175 12.28 15.36 12.31
N GLN A 176 12.90 16.33 11.62
CA GLN A 176 12.39 17.70 11.54
C GLN A 176 11.15 17.83 10.64
N SER A 177 10.73 16.75 9.98
CA SER A 177 9.52 16.73 9.15
C SER A 177 8.27 16.98 9.99
N PRO A 178 7.23 17.61 9.42
CA PRO A 178 6.00 17.89 10.16
C PRO A 178 5.39 16.63 10.77
N ARG A 179 5.33 16.56 12.09
CA ARG A 179 4.88 15.36 12.84
C ARG A 179 3.47 14.91 12.49
N TYR A 180 2.58 15.83 12.09
CA TYR A 180 1.20 15.49 11.73
C TYR A 180 1.10 14.55 10.52
N LEU A 181 2.11 14.53 9.64
CA LEU A 181 2.15 13.60 8.50
C LEU A 181 2.36 12.13 8.94
N TYR A 182 2.78 11.91 10.18
CA TYR A 182 2.99 10.57 10.75
C TYR A 182 1.85 10.11 11.67
N ILE A 183 0.77 10.89 11.83
CA ILE A 183 -0.35 10.54 12.71
C ILE A 183 -0.91 9.15 12.36
N LEU A 184 -1.06 8.84 11.09
CA LEU A 184 -1.66 7.57 10.67
C LEU A 184 -0.72 6.38 10.86
N SER A 185 0.54 6.50 10.45
CA SER A 185 1.54 5.45 10.71
C SER A 185 1.78 5.28 12.21
N GLY A 186 1.83 6.37 12.99
CA GLY A 186 1.89 6.34 14.45
C GLY A 186 0.67 5.68 15.10
N LEU A 187 -0.54 5.88 14.55
CA LEU A 187 -1.74 5.17 14.98
C LEU A 187 -1.62 3.66 14.75
N GLY A 188 -1.08 3.24 13.59
CA GLY A 188 -0.82 1.83 13.31
C GLY A 188 0.16 1.21 14.33
N ILE A 189 1.26 1.91 14.66
CA ILE A 189 2.20 1.52 15.71
C ILE A 189 1.50 1.44 17.06
N THR A 190 0.67 2.44 17.41
CA THR A 190 -0.09 2.46 18.68
C THR A 190 -0.99 1.24 18.80
N ILE A 191 -1.73 0.90 17.75
CA ILE A 191 -2.58 -0.29 17.72
C ILE A 191 -1.73 -1.55 17.93
N GLY A 192 -0.60 -1.68 17.24
CA GLY A 192 0.32 -2.81 17.40
C GLY A 192 0.87 -2.94 18.83
N ARG A 193 1.23 -1.82 19.46
CA ARG A 193 1.70 -1.78 20.85
C ARG A 193 0.61 -2.19 21.82
N LEU A 194 -0.60 -1.68 21.68
CA LEU A 194 -1.75 -2.01 22.54
C LEU A 194 -2.16 -3.49 22.43
N LEU A 195 -2.08 -4.05 21.23
CA LEU A 195 -2.38 -5.46 21.01
C LEU A 195 -1.23 -6.40 21.38
N GLY A 196 -0.04 -5.86 21.68
CA GLY A 196 1.17 -6.65 21.98
C GLY A 196 1.62 -7.50 20.79
N THR A 197 1.49 -6.99 19.57
CA THR A 197 1.89 -7.71 18.35
C THR A 197 3.41 -7.84 18.23
N SER A 198 3.86 -8.78 17.38
CA SER A 198 5.27 -8.86 16.97
C SER A 198 5.74 -7.55 16.34
N THR A 199 7.05 -7.35 16.30
CA THR A 199 7.68 -6.18 15.69
C THR A 199 7.31 -6.05 14.20
N THR A 200 7.38 -7.14 13.45
CA THR A 200 7.00 -7.15 12.03
C THR A 200 5.54 -6.76 11.84
N MET A 201 4.63 -7.35 12.61
CA MET A 201 3.20 -7.01 12.55
C MET A 201 2.94 -5.55 12.92
N LEU A 202 3.64 -5.01 13.92
CA LEU A 202 3.55 -3.62 14.33
C LEU A 202 3.94 -2.68 13.18
N TYR A 203 5.05 -2.97 12.49
CA TYR A 203 5.47 -2.16 11.35
C TYR A 203 4.54 -2.32 10.13
N LEU A 204 4.04 -3.53 9.88
CA LEU A 204 3.04 -3.73 8.84
C LEU A 204 1.75 -2.95 9.12
N LEU A 205 1.31 -2.84 10.38
CA LEU A 205 0.17 -2.01 10.76
C LEU A 205 0.42 -0.51 10.50
N GLY A 206 1.62 -0.01 10.80
CA GLY A 206 1.99 1.38 10.47
C GLY A 206 1.94 1.67 8.97
N ARG A 207 2.52 0.82 8.15
CA ARG A 207 2.46 0.90 6.68
C ARG A 207 1.03 0.76 6.14
N LEU A 208 0.24 -0.14 6.71
CA LEU A 208 -1.15 -0.36 6.32
C LEU A 208 -2.00 0.90 6.52
N MET A 209 -1.80 1.63 7.61
CA MET A 209 -2.55 2.88 7.85
C MET A 209 -2.24 3.94 6.79
N ASN A 210 -0.99 4.05 6.35
CA ASN A 210 -0.61 4.92 5.24
C ASN A 210 -1.29 4.50 3.93
N LEU A 211 -1.27 3.21 3.60
CA LEU A 211 -1.94 2.67 2.42
C LEU A 211 -3.45 2.93 2.45
N LEU A 212 -4.11 2.70 3.58
CA LEU A 212 -5.56 2.92 3.71
C LEU A 212 -5.93 4.39 3.50
N ALA A 213 -5.15 5.32 4.04
CA ALA A 213 -5.36 6.76 3.82
C ALA A 213 -5.22 7.13 2.34
N PHE A 214 -4.18 6.63 1.68
CA PHE A 214 -3.95 6.87 0.25
C PHE A 214 -5.09 6.28 -0.61
N ILE A 215 -5.55 5.06 -0.31
CA ILE A 215 -6.70 4.44 -1.00
C ILE A 215 -7.94 5.32 -0.86
N ALA A 216 -8.25 5.76 0.36
CA ALA A 216 -9.44 6.59 0.62
C ALA A 216 -9.36 7.94 -0.12
N ALA A 217 -8.20 8.61 -0.05
CA ALA A 217 -7.96 9.88 -0.73
C ALA A 217 -8.08 9.75 -2.26
N THR A 218 -7.40 8.75 -2.84
CA THR A 218 -7.39 8.54 -4.29
C THR A 218 -8.75 8.08 -4.81
N TYR A 219 -9.43 7.22 -4.08
CA TYR A 219 -10.81 6.82 -4.42
C TYR A 219 -11.74 8.03 -4.45
N TYR A 220 -11.67 8.90 -3.43
CA TYR A 220 -12.42 10.15 -3.39
C TYR A 220 -12.04 11.06 -4.57
N ALA A 221 -10.76 11.22 -4.86
CA ALA A 221 -10.25 12.01 -5.98
C ALA A 221 -10.80 11.52 -7.33
N ILE A 222 -10.70 10.22 -7.62
CA ILE A 222 -11.23 9.61 -8.87
C ILE A 222 -12.74 9.84 -8.98
N LYS A 223 -13.47 9.78 -7.86
CA LYS A 223 -14.91 10.02 -7.84
C LYS A 223 -15.26 11.48 -8.16
N ARG A 224 -14.43 12.44 -7.71
CA ARG A 224 -14.69 13.88 -7.78
C ARG A 224 -14.15 14.55 -9.03
N ILE A 225 -13.01 14.13 -9.51
CA ILE A 225 -12.38 14.76 -10.67
C ILE A 225 -13.30 14.68 -11.90
N PRO A 226 -13.59 15.81 -12.60
CA PRO A 226 -14.54 15.83 -13.71
C PRO A 226 -14.00 15.14 -14.97
N PHE A 227 -12.66 15.13 -15.15
CA PHE A 227 -11.98 14.48 -16.27
C PHE A 227 -10.59 13.99 -15.81
N GLY A 228 -9.93 13.16 -16.62
CA GLY A 228 -8.59 12.61 -16.26
C GLY A 228 -8.61 11.49 -15.22
N LYS A 229 -9.76 10.87 -14.92
CA LYS A 229 -9.87 9.76 -13.94
C LYS A 229 -8.89 8.63 -14.19
N GLY A 230 -8.69 8.26 -15.46
CA GLY A 230 -7.73 7.23 -15.86
C GLY A 230 -6.28 7.61 -15.56
N ILE A 231 -5.92 8.89 -15.69
CA ILE A 231 -4.58 9.39 -15.38
C ILE A 231 -4.32 9.25 -13.89
N VAL A 232 -5.27 9.68 -13.04
CA VAL A 232 -5.18 9.53 -11.58
C VAL A 232 -5.04 8.06 -11.18
N MET A 233 -5.85 7.19 -11.79
CA MET A 233 -5.79 5.75 -11.52
C MET A 233 -4.43 5.15 -11.90
N VAL A 234 -3.90 5.47 -13.09
CA VAL A 234 -2.60 4.96 -13.54
C VAL A 234 -1.48 5.47 -12.63
N TRP A 235 -1.48 6.77 -12.31
CA TRP A 235 -0.49 7.35 -11.40
C TRP A 235 -0.49 6.68 -10.03
N ALA A 236 -1.68 6.44 -9.47
CA ALA A 236 -1.80 5.79 -8.15
C ALA A 236 -1.32 4.33 -8.13
N LEU A 237 -1.35 3.66 -9.29
CA LEU A 237 -0.93 2.26 -9.44
C LEU A 237 0.51 2.10 -9.95
N LEU A 238 1.26 3.20 -10.14
CA LEU A 238 2.67 3.11 -10.51
C LEU A 238 3.47 2.39 -9.41
N PRO A 239 4.43 1.54 -9.78
CA PRO A 239 5.29 0.83 -8.82
C PRO A 239 5.93 1.75 -7.77
N ILE A 240 6.45 2.89 -8.20
CA ILE A 240 7.08 3.86 -7.28
C ILE A 240 6.06 4.48 -6.31
N THR A 241 4.85 4.79 -6.77
CA THR A 241 3.78 5.30 -5.90
C THR A 241 3.39 4.25 -4.87
N LEU A 242 3.19 2.99 -5.31
CA LEU A 242 2.86 1.88 -4.40
C LEU A 242 3.97 1.63 -3.37
N GLN A 243 5.23 1.71 -3.78
CA GLN A 243 6.37 1.57 -2.86
C GLN A 243 6.33 2.64 -1.77
N GLN A 244 6.13 3.90 -2.12
CA GLN A 244 6.09 5.00 -1.15
C GLN A 244 4.88 4.90 -0.22
N VAL A 245 3.69 4.62 -0.74
CA VAL A 245 2.49 4.56 0.09
C VAL A 245 2.40 3.30 0.97
N CYS A 246 3.16 2.26 0.65
CA CYS A 246 3.31 1.06 1.45
C CYS A 246 4.56 1.11 2.36
N SER A 247 5.07 2.29 2.69
CA SER A 247 6.19 2.52 3.58
C SER A 247 5.82 3.47 4.73
N PHE A 248 6.80 3.76 5.61
CA PHE A 248 6.63 4.79 6.65
C PHE A 248 6.90 6.21 6.15
N SER A 249 7.31 6.39 4.89
CA SER A 249 7.57 7.71 4.34
C SER A 249 6.35 8.63 4.46
N TYR A 250 6.57 9.88 4.86
CA TYR A 250 5.53 10.92 4.85
C TYR A 250 5.03 11.24 3.44
N ASP A 251 5.77 10.85 2.40
CA ASP A 251 5.35 11.01 1.00
C ASP A 251 3.99 10.36 0.73
N SER A 252 3.65 9.29 1.45
CA SER A 252 2.34 8.66 1.36
C SER A 252 1.22 9.65 1.67
N GLN A 253 1.39 10.48 2.69
CA GLN A 253 0.43 11.50 3.10
C GLN A 253 0.45 12.70 2.15
N LEU A 254 1.64 13.13 1.70
CA LEU A 254 1.76 14.18 0.70
C LEU A 254 1.07 13.79 -0.61
N PHE A 255 1.25 12.56 -1.09
CA PHE A 255 0.56 12.08 -2.30
C PHE A 255 -0.96 12.09 -2.12
N ALA A 256 -1.45 11.65 -0.95
CA ALA A 256 -2.87 11.67 -0.63
C ALA A 256 -3.44 13.10 -0.61
N LEU A 257 -2.74 14.04 0.02
CA LEU A 257 -3.15 15.45 0.11
C LEU A 257 -3.09 16.13 -1.25
N CYS A 258 -1.99 15.97 -2.01
CA CYS A 258 -1.84 16.55 -3.34
C CYS A 258 -2.96 16.12 -4.29
N ILE A 259 -3.27 14.83 -4.33
CA ILE A 259 -4.32 14.34 -5.23
C ILE A 259 -5.72 14.84 -4.82
N LEU A 260 -5.95 15.01 -3.51
CA LEU A 260 -7.19 15.62 -3.00
C LEU A 260 -7.30 17.08 -3.43
N VAL A 261 -6.24 17.88 -3.27
CA VAL A 261 -6.21 19.29 -3.70
C VAL A 261 -6.49 19.39 -5.20
N ILE A 262 -5.79 18.62 -6.03
CA ILE A 262 -5.97 18.63 -7.48
C ILE A 262 -7.42 18.28 -7.85
N ALA A 263 -7.92 17.15 -7.34
CA ALA A 263 -9.25 16.66 -7.72
C ALA A 263 -10.38 17.57 -7.24
N THR A 264 -10.28 18.09 -6.02
CA THR A 264 -11.31 18.97 -5.45
C THR A 264 -11.31 20.33 -6.08
N THR A 265 -10.15 20.90 -6.41
CA THR A 265 -10.02 22.16 -7.15
C THR A 265 -10.60 22.02 -8.57
N MET A 266 -10.22 20.95 -9.29
CA MET A 266 -10.78 20.68 -10.62
C MET A 266 -12.30 20.47 -10.57
N SER A 267 -12.80 19.81 -9.52
CA SER A 267 -14.23 19.64 -9.29
C SER A 267 -14.93 20.96 -9.00
N ALA A 268 -14.30 21.87 -8.26
CA ALA A 268 -14.87 23.20 -7.96
C ALA A 268 -14.94 24.09 -9.21
N VAL A 269 -13.91 24.03 -10.08
CA VAL A 269 -13.82 24.90 -11.28
C VAL A 269 -14.62 24.34 -12.45
N TYR A 270 -14.52 23.05 -12.72
CA TYR A 270 -15.05 22.42 -13.94
C TYR A 270 -16.22 21.45 -13.67
N GLY A 271 -16.49 21.13 -12.42
CA GLY A 271 -17.54 20.19 -12.04
C GLY A 271 -18.94 20.76 -12.23
N LYS A 272 -19.87 19.94 -12.71
CA LYS A 272 -21.31 20.28 -12.84
C LYS A 272 -22.07 19.80 -11.60
N GLU A 273 -21.52 19.96 -10.41
CA GLU A 273 -22.13 19.49 -9.16
C GLU A 273 -23.32 20.37 -8.78
N THR A 274 -24.51 19.84 -8.84
CA THR A 274 -25.77 20.54 -8.51
C THR A 274 -26.15 20.33 -7.03
N ASN A 275 -25.66 19.27 -6.38
CA ASN A 275 -26.01 18.97 -5.00
C ASN A 275 -25.19 19.86 -4.03
N ARG A 276 -25.91 20.75 -3.31
CA ARG A 276 -25.32 21.69 -2.33
C ARG A 276 -24.46 20.99 -1.28
N ARG A 277 -24.91 19.86 -0.71
CA ARG A 277 -24.17 19.12 0.32
C ARG A 277 -22.85 18.56 -0.25
N SER A 278 -22.90 18.00 -1.43
CA SER A 278 -21.72 17.45 -2.10
C SER A 278 -20.67 18.54 -2.39
N ARG A 279 -21.11 19.74 -2.82
CA ARG A 279 -20.25 20.90 -3.04
C ARG A 279 -19.61 21.40 -1.74
N ILE A 280 -20.38 21.47 -0.65
CA ILE A 280 -19.85 21.86 0.67
C ILE A 280 -18.75 20.87 1.11
N VAL A 281 -18.99 19.57 1.05
CA VAL A 281 -18.01 18.55 1.41
C VAL A 281 -16.76 18.67 0.55
N ASN A 282 -16.89 18.87 -0.77
CA ASN A 282 -15.75 19.06 -1.67
C ASN A 282 -14.88 20.28 -1.25
N ASN A 283 -15.52 21.41 -0.93
CA ASN A 283 -14.82 22.61 -0.50
C ASN A 283 -14.14 22.43 0.87
N ILE A 284 -14.77 21.72 1.81
CA ILE A 284 -14.15 21.41 3.10
C ILE A 284 -12.92 20.53 2.89
N VAL A 285 -13.00 19.46 2.08
CA VAL A 285 -11.86 18.61 1.77
C VAL A 285 -10.74 19.38 1.08
N MET A 286 -11.08 20.27 0.14
CA MET A 286 -10.12 21.13 -0.54
C MET A 286 -9.35 22.00 0.46
N VAL A 287 -10.08 22.76 1.30
CA VAL A 287 -9.45 23.66 2.28
C VAL A 287 -8.61 22.87 3.29
N ALA A 288 -9.15 21.78 3.84
CA ALA A 288 -8.43 20.93 4.79
C ALA A 288 -7.15 20.36 4.17
N SER A 289 -7.21 19.85 2.93
CA SER A 289 -6.03 19.32 2.25
C SER A 289 -4.98 20.40 1.93
N CYS A 290 -5.42 21.63 1.57
CA CYS A 290 -4.49 22.75 1.35
C CYS A 290 -3.80 23.22 2.65
N VAL A 291 -4.51 23.17 3.78
CA VAL A 291 -3.95 23.57 5.09
C VAL A 291 -2.94 22.54 5.60
N LEU A 292 -3.19 21.25 5.29
CA LEU A 292 -2.32 20.15 5.73
C LEU A 292 -1.13 19.91 4.76
N LEU A 293 -1.12 20.52 3.60
CA LEU A 293 -0.03 20.45 2.63
C LEU A 293 1.03 21.53 2.91
#